data_4047ba370dd872431d95a182a4ee4b1e
#
_entry.id   4047ba370dd872431d95a182a4ee4b1e
#
_cell.length_a   1.000
_cell.length_b   1.000
_cell.length_c   1.000
_cell.angle_alpha   90.00
_cell.angle_beta   90.00
_cell.angle_gamma   90.00
#
_symmetry.space_group_name_H-M   'P 1'
#
loop_
_entity.id
_entity.type
_entity.pdbx_description
1 polymer ?
#
loop_
_entity_poly.entity_id
_entity_poly.type
_entity_poly.pdbx_seq_one_letter_code
_entity_poly.pdbx_strand_id
1 'polypeptide(L)'
;MTDTMQQVQLVEWGGPEVLHLAEVPVPEPVRGHVVVRVQAAGVNPIDTTTRKGLGPAAQLADTSKPVVLGWDIAGVVTAVAGDYTGFAVGDRMFGMVNFPVLGNAYAQYALVPAYQLAHAPDNVPMEQLGAAPLAALTAYQALFEVARLAAGERILIHAGAAGAQVYATASARNREFVESLGAVCIDYTSGDFREALADDGEHIDVVLNSTGAQTFLDSLDVLTPTDRIFAPAGRIVTLTSPDPLEAARERGFTAQWLTVHPDAGQLTKIAHYLQEGTLRVHLDRVFPLAEAAAAHEYIEQRHARGKVVLVP
;
A
#
# COMPACT_ATOMS: atom_id res chain seq x y z
N MET A 1 -29.64 23.97 7.22
CA MET A 1 -28.20 24.19 7.40
C MET A 1 -27.52 23.02 6.74
N THR A 2 -26.60 23.24 5.83
CA THR A 2 -25.81 22.16 5.22
C THR A 2 -24.88 21.64 6.32
N ASP A 3 -24.91 20.34 6.58
CA ASP A 3 -23.99 19.76 7.55
C ASP A 3 -22.55 19.95 7.06
N THR A 4 -21.65 20.36 7.97
CA THR A 4 -20.22 20.55 7.70
C THR A 4 -19.40 19.42 8.26
N MET A 5 -18.20 19.22 7.71
CA MET A 5 -17.22 18.23 8.12
C MET A 5 -15.82 18.81 8.11
N GLN A 6 -14.90 18.16 8.79
CA GLN A 6 -13.48 18.47 8.73
C GLN A 6 -12.77 17.57 7.70
N GLN A 7 -11.83 18.16 6.95
CA GLN A 7 -10.90 17.47 6.10
C GLN A 7 -9.52 18.12 6.15
N VAL A 8 -8.48 17.35 5.88
CA VAL A 8 -7.12 17.88 5.73
C VAL A 8 -6.87 18.17 4.26
N GLN A 9 -6.49 19.40 3.96
CA GLN A 9 -6.24 19.86 2.60
C GLN A 9 -4.92 20.63 2.49
N LEU A 10 -4.40 20.73 1.28
CA LEU A 10 -3.29 21.60 0.93
C LEU A 10 -3.65 22.43 -0.30
N VAL A 11 -3.11 23.64 -0.39
CA VAL A 11 -3.31 24.57 -1.52
C VAL A 11 -2.02 24.79 -2.32
N GLU A 12 -0.90 24.28 -1.81
CA GLU A 12 0.40 24.30 -2.45
C GLU A 12 1.17 23.02 -2.11
N TRP A 13 2.10 22.64 -2.97
CA TRP A 13 3.01 21.53 -2.72
C TRP A 13 4.12 21.94 -1.77
N GLY A 14 4.50 21.04 -0.84
CA GLY A 14 5.54 21.40 0.13
C GLY A 14 5.85 20.34 1.17
N GLY A 15 6.37 20.79 2.30
CA GLY A 15 6.62 20.00 3.48
C GLY A 15 5.33 19.68 4.24
N PRO A 16 5.40 18.95 5.38
CA PRO A 16 4.22 18.59 6.17
C PRO A 16 3.36 19.78 6.61
N GLU A 17 3.96 20.94 6.77
CA GLU A 17 3.33 22.21 7.18
C GLU A 17 2.24 22.70 6.22
N VAL A 18 2.20 22.23 4.97
CA VAL A 18 1.15 22.61 4.01
C VAL A 18 -0.19 21.89 4.23
N LEU A 19 -0.22 20.92 5.14
CA LEU A 19 -1.42 20.16 5.50
C LEU A 19 -2.22 20.92 6.56
N HIS A 20 -3.40 21.39 6.19
CA HIS A 20 -4.26 22.19 7.05
C HIS A 20 -5.64 21.56 7.21
N LEU A 21 -6.16 21.57 8.45
CA LEU A 21 -7.54 21.19 8.70
C LEU A 21 -8.47 22.29 8.22
N ALA A 22 -9.50 21.92 7.46
CA ALA A 22 -10.50 22.84 6.93
C ALA A 22 -11.91 22.31 7.18
N GLU A 23 -12.85 23.23 7.37
CA GLU A 23 -14.27 22.93 7.44
C GLU A 23 -14.92 23.11 6.07
N VAL A 24 -15.62 22.07 5.61
CA VAL A 24 -16.26 22.05 4.29
C VAL A 24 -17.63 21.38 4.40
N PRO A 25 -18.53 21.56 3.41
CA PRO A 25 -19.80 20.82 3.38
C PRO A 25 -19.58 19.30 3.30
N VAL A 26 -20.43 18.53 3.97
CA VAL A 26 -20.50 17.06 3.78
C VAL A 26 -20.87 16.78 2.32
N PRO A 27 -20.17 15.85 1.63
CA PRO A 27 -20.46 15.56 0.23
C PRO A 27 -21.84 14.92 0.07
N GLU A 28 -22.54 15.31 -1.00
CA GLU A 28 -23.79 14.66 -1.38
C GLU A 28 -23.51 13.38 -2.18
N PRO A 29 -24.35 12.32 -2.01
CA PRO A 29 -24.18 11.08 -2.75
C PRO A 29 -24.48 11.30 -4.24
N VAL A 30 -23.65 10.74 -5.12
CA VAL A 30 -23.87 10.71 -6.56
C VAL A 30 -23.96 9.27 -7.05
N ARG A 31 -24.60 9.07 -8.21
CA ARG A 31 -24.83 7.73 -8.76
C ARG A 31 -23.53 6.93 -8.88
N GLY A 32 -23.53 5.69 -8.40
CA GLY A 32 -22.36 4.80 -8.42
C GLY A 32 -21.36 5.03 -7.29
N HIS A 33 -21.63 6.02 -6.44
CA HIS A 33 -20.79 6.34 -5.28
C HIS A 33 -21.57 6.17 -3.98
N VAL A 34 -20.84 6.05 -2.89
CA VAL A 34 -21.39 6.10 -1.54
C VAL A 34 -20.68 7.19 -0.75
N VAL A 35 -21.41 7.79 0.20
CA VAL A 35 -20.81 8.66 1.22
C VAL A 35 -20.45 7.80 2.41
N VAL A 36 -19.19 7.83 2.80
CA VAL A 36 -18.66 7.07 3.92
C VAL A 36 -18.28 8.02 5.04
N ARG A 37 -18.79 7.75 6.24
CA ARG A 37 -18.22 8.32 7.45
C ARG A 37 -16.93 7.56 7.75
N VAL A 38 -15.81 8.24 7.56
CA VAL A 38 -14.47 7.69 7.72
C VAL A 38 -14.22 7.40 9.20
N GLN A 39 -13.69 6.22 9.49
CA GLN A 39 -13.25 5.83 10.82
C GLN A 39 -11.73 5.65 10.88
N ALA A 40 -11.12 5.33 9.73
CA ALA A 40 -9.66 5.29 9.60
C ALA A 40 -9.26 5.55 8.14
N ALA A 41 -8.21 6.33 7.95
CA ALA A 41 -7.55 6.57 6.67
C ALA A 41 -6.06 6.22 6.78
N GLY A 42 -5.58 5.31 5.92
CA GLY A 42 -4.17 4.90 5.92
C GLY A 42 -3.26 5.98 5.38
N VAL A 43 -2.08 6.12 5.97
CA VAL A 43 -1.01 6.97 5.47
C VAL A 43 0.04 6.11 4.79
N ASN A 44 0.40 6.47 3.56
CA ASN A 44 1.32 5.73 2.72
C ASN A 44 2.47 6.62 2.22
N PRO A 45 3.62 6.06 1.82
CA PRO A 45 4.72 6.84 1.24
C PRO A 45 4.32 7.68 0.02
N ILE A 46 3.33 7.21 -0.74
CA ILE A 46 2.82 7.95 -1.91
C ILE A 46 2.10 9.24 -1.50
N ASP A 47 1.46 9.29 -0.32
CA ASP A 47 0.84 10.51 0.21
C ASP A 47 1.90 11.59 0.41
N THR A 48 3.04 11.24 1.04
CA THR A 48 4.14 12.18 1.26
C THR A 48 4.81 12.61 -0.04
N THR A 49 4.91 11.71 -1.01
CA THR A 49 5.44 11.99 -2.34
C THR A 49 4.52 12.96 -3.09
N THR A 50 3.21 12.72 -3.08
CA THR A 50 2.20 13.57 -3.73
C THR A 50 2.14 14.95 -3.08
N ARG A 51 2.18 15.02 -1.74
CA ARG A 51 2.22 16.30 -1.02
C ARG A 51 3.39 17.18 -1.49
N LYS A 52 4.52 16.59 -1.86
CA LYS A 52 5.69 17.30 -2.41
C LYS A 52 5.54 17.72 -3.89
N GLY A 53 4.40 17.47 -4.51
CA GLY A 53 4.18 17.72 -5.91
C GLY A 53 4.82 16.71 -6.86
N LEU A 54 5.14 15.51 -6.34
CA LEU A 54 5.82 14.47 -7.10
C LEU A 54 4.87 13.28 -7.36
N GLY A 55 5.20 12.51 -8.41
CA GLY A 55 4.46 11.31 -8.77
C GLY A 55 3.16 11.58 -9.56
N PRO A 56 2.49 10.51 -9.99
CA PRO A 56 1.37 10.62 -10.95
C PRO A 56 0.16 11.37 -10.38
N ALA A 57 -0.15 11.20 -9.11
CA ALA A 57 -1.30 11.87 -8.50
C ALA A 57 -1.13 13.39 -8.46
N ALA A 58 0.08 13.88 -8.18
CA ALA A 58 0.37 15.31 -8.22
C ALA A 58 0.26 15.90 -9.65
N GLN A 59 0.68 15.13 -10.66
CA GLN A 59 0.58 15.55 -12.07
C GLN A 59 -0.86 15.59 -12.57
N LEU A 60 -1.75 14.77 -12.01
CA LEU A 60 -3.17 14.69 -12.38
C LEU A 60 -4.05 15.62 -11.55
N ALA A 61 -3.53 16.19 -10.47
CA ALA A 61 -4.30 17.03 -9.56
C ALA A 61 -4.68 18.39 -10.19
N ASP A 62 -5.93 18.79 -10.00
CA ASP A 62 -6.39 20.15 -10.28
C ASP A 62 -6.02 21.08 -9.12
N THR A 63 -4.86 21.72 -9.20
CA THR A 63 -4.35 22.64 -8.17
C THR A 63 -5.06 23.99 -8.14
N SER A 64 -6.05 24.25 -8.99
CA SER A 64 -6.94 25.41 -8.85
C SER A 64 -7.89 25.28 -7.66
N LYS A 65 -7.96 24.08 -7.05
CA LYS A 65 -8.75 23.73 -5.88
C LYS A 65 -7.85 23.15 -4.78
N PRO A 66 -8.27 23.22 -3.50
CA PRO A 66 -7.58 22.50 -2.45
C PRO A 66 -7.48 21.00 -2.74
N VAL A 67 -6.31 20.44 -2.52
CA VAL A 67 -6.02 19.00 -2.70
C VAL A 67 -6.21 18.28 -1.39
N VAL A 68 -6.94 17.17 -1.40
CA VAL A 68 -7.10 16.26 -0.27
C VAL A 68 -6.44 14.93 -0.59
N LEU A 69 -5.53 14.49 0.28
CA LEU A 69 -4.79 13.24 0.13
C LEU A 69 -5.54 12.04 0.74
N GLY A 70 -4.86 10.89 0.73
CA GLY A 70 -5.35 9.64 1.29
C GLY A 70 -6.08 8.79 0.27
N TRP A 71 -5.65 7.54 0.15
CA TRP A 71 -6.27 6.54 -0.72
C TRP A 71 -6.86 5.36 0.01
N ASP A 72 -6.33 5.05 1.18
CA ASP A 72 -6.83 3.98 2.04
C ASP A 72 -7.92 4.50 2.95
N ILE A 73 -9.06 3.81 2.98
CA ILE A 73 -10.22 4.21 3.76
C ILE A 73 -10.91 3.00 4.40
N ALA A 74 -11.37 3.16 5.63
CA ALA A 74 -12.35 2.28 6.25
C ALA A 74 -13.38 3.11 7.02
N GLY A 75 -14.62 2.66 7.02
CA GLY A 75 -15.70 3.40 7.67
C GLY A 75 -17.07 2.77 7.47
N VAL A 76 -18.09 3.59 7.66
CA VAL A 76 -19.50 3.19 7.56
C VAL A 76 -20.20 4.04 6.50
N VAL A 77 -20.95 3.39 5.63
CA VAL A 77 -21.77 4.06 4.62
C VAL A 77 -22.89 4.85 5.29
N THR A 78 -22.98 6.14 4.97
CA THR A 78 -24.00 7.05 5.52
C THR A 78 -25.03 7.52 4.49
N ALA A 79 -24.67 7.49 3.21
CA ALA A 79 -25.59 7.82 2.14
C ALA A 79 -25.22 7.07 0.84
N VAL A 80 -26.24 6.76 0.06
CA VAL A 80 -26.14 6.14 -1.26
C VAL A 80 -27.03 6.90 -2.24
N ALA A 81 -26.62 7.01 -3.51
CA ALA A 81 -27.46 7.60 -4.56
C ALA A 81 -27.85 6.54 -5.60
N GLY A 82 -29.19 6.38 -5.78
CA GLY A 82 -29.74 5.43 -6.75
C GLY A 82 -29.81 3.99 -6.22
N ASP A 83 -30.29 3.11 -7.08
CA ASP A 83 -30.82 1.81 -6.65
C ASP A 83 -29.80 0.69 -6.55
N TYR A 84 -28.54 0.92 -6.93
CA TYR A 84 -27.54 -0.16 -6.91
C TYR A 84 -26.11 0.32 -6.78
N THR A 85 -25.56 0.16 -5.57
CA THR A 85 -24.12 0.35 -5.32
C THR A 85 -23.46 -0.92 -4.74
N GLY A 86 -24.23 -1.95 -4.39
CA GLY A 86 -23.75 -3.10 -3.62
C GLY A 86 -23.60 -2.80 -2.12
N PHE A 87 -23.94 -1.59 -1.67
CA PHE A 87 -23.88 -1.14 -0.29
C PHE A 87 -25.18 -0.48 0.15
N ALA A 88 -25.50 -0.63 1.44
CA ALA A 88 -26.61 0.04 2.13
C ALA A 88 -26.06 0.98 3.21
N VAL A 89 -26.88 1.94 3.63
CA VAL A 89 -26.58 2.79 4.80
C VAL A 89 -26.42 1.90 6.04
N GLY A 90 -25.32 2.09 6.76
CA GLY A 90 -24.93 1.29 7.91
C GLY A 90 -23.89 0.21 7.61
N ASP A 91 -23.64 -0.13 6.34
CA ASP A 91 -22.64 -1.12 5.98
C ASP A 91 -21.23 -0.64 6.35
N ARG A 92 -20.46 -1.54 6.94
CA ARG A 92 -19.04 -1.37 7.17
C ARG A 92 -18.29 -1.69 5.88
N MET A 93 -17.34 -0.83 5.53
CA MET A 93 -16.56 -0.99 4.30
C MET A 93 -15.11 -0.58 4.48
N PHE A 94 -14.26 -1.03 3.56
CA PHE A 94 -12.89 -0.55 3.39
C PHE A 94 -12.49 -0.61 1.91
N GLY A 95 -11.46 0.14 1.54
CA GLY A 95 -10.98 0.13 0.16
C GLY A 95 -9.82 1.05 -0.11
N MET A 96 -9.21 0.88 -1.29
CA MET A 96 -8.29 1.82 -1.89
C MET A 96 -9.05 2.59 -2.97
N VAL A 97 -9.13 3.91 -2.85
CA VAL A 97 -10.04 4.71 -3.66
C VAL A 97 -9.33 5.65 -4.61
N ASN A 98 -9.84 5.71 -5.84
CA ASN A 98 -9.47 6.67 -6.89
C ASN A 98 -8.02 6.63 -7.40
N PHE A 99 -7.11 5.83 -6.83
CA PHE A 99 -5.72 5.81 -7.28
C PHE A 99 -5.61 5.53 -8.80
N PRO A 100 -4.79 6.28 -9.57
CA PRO A 100 -3.78 7.25 -9.16
C PRO A 100 -4.27 8.72 -9.06
N VAL A 101 -5.56 9.02 -9.27
CA VAL A 101 -6.09 10.36 -8.95
C VAL A 101 -6.32 10.52 -7.45
N LEU A 102 -6.63 11.72 -6.98
CA LEU A 102 -6.78 11.99 -5.55
C LEU A 102 -7.89 11.16 -4.89
N GLY A 103 -7.56 10.51 -3.78
CA GLY A 103 -8.48 9.63 -3.07
C GLY A 103 -9.43 10.34 -2.11
N ASN A 104 -9.03 11.50 -1.58
CA ASN A 104 -9.79 12.32 -0.65
C ASN A 104 -10.19 11.63 0.67
N ALA A 105 -9.36 10.69 1.15
CA ALA A 105 -9.67 9.93 2.37
C ALA A 105 -9.30 10.67 3.68
N TYR A 106 -8.51 11.74 3.63
CA TYR A 106 -8.16 12.51 4.83
C TYR A 106 -9.29 13.47 5.22
N ALA A 107 -10.43 12.91 5.59
CA ALA A 107 -11.65 13.64 5.88
C ALA A 107 -12.56 12.87 6.84
N GLN A 108 -13.51 13.54 7.49
CA GLN A 108 -14.55 12.90 8.30
C GLN A 108 -15.57 12.15 7.44
N TYR A 109 -15.84 12.65 6.23
CA TYR A 109 -16.68 11.98 5.24
C TYR A 109 -16.01 12.02 3.87
N ALA A 110 -16.15 10.95 3.12
CA ALA A 110 -15.63 10.85 1.75
C ALA A 110 -16.70 10.33 0.79
N LEU A 111 -16.76 10.92 -0.41
CA LEU A 111 -17.54 10.40 -1.53
C LEU A 111 -16.65 9.47 -2.34
N VAL A 112 -16.98 8.19 -2.36
CA VAL A 112 -16.10 7.16 -2.94
C VAL A 112 -16.85 6.24 -3.91
N PRO A 113 -16.20 5.79 -4.99
CA PRO A 113 -16.81 4.86 -5.94
C PRO A 113 -17.11 3.52 -5.27
N ALA A 114 -18.35 3.08 -5.31
CA ALA A 114 -18.76 1.83 -4.66
C ALA A 114 -18.03 0.59 -5.22
N TYR A 115 -17.68 0.58 -6.50
CA TYR A 115 -16.99 -0.54 -7.15
C TYR A 115 -15.53 -0.71 -6.74
N GLN A 116 -14.97 0.22 -5.94
CA GLN A 116 -13.61 0.15 -5.40
C GLN A 116 -13.57 -0.31 -3.93
N LEU A 117 -14.71 -0.68 -3.38
CA LEU A 117 -14.88 -1.01 -1.97
C LEU A 117 -15.20 -2.49 -1.77
N ALA A 118 -14.85 -3.00 -0.61
CA ALA A 118 -15.30 -4.29 -0.12
C ALA A 118 -15.98 -4.14 1.24
N HIS A 119 -16.91 -5.06 1.55
CA HIS A 119 -17.48 -5.16 2.90
C HIS A 119 -16.39 -5.49 3.91
N ALA A 120 -16.38 -4.76 5.00
CA ALA A 120 -15.43 -4.94 6.09
C ALA A 120 -15.86 -6.09 7.01
N PRO A 121 -14.98 -7.04 7.36
CA PRO A 121 -15.28 -8.08 8.33
C PRO A 121 -15.52 -7.51 9.72
N ASP A 122 -16.48 -8.06 10.46
CA ASP A 122 -16.90 -7.52 11.76
C ASP A 122 -15.86 -7.69 12.86
N ASN A 123 -15.03 -8.71 12.77
CA ASN A 123 -14.01 -9.05 13.77
C ASN A 123 -12.67 -8.33 13.57
N VAL A 124 -12.57 -7.42 12.58
CA VAL A 124 -11.34 -6.65 12.32
C VAL A 124 -11.56 -5.17 12.68
N PRO A 125 -10.68 -4.56 13.48
CA PRO A 125 -10.74 -3.14 13.81
C PRO A 125 -10.66 -2.23 12.59
N MET A 126 -11.38 -1.11 12.61
CA MET A 126 -11.40 -0.16 11.48
C MET A 126 -10.04 0.45 11.18
N GLU A 127 -9.21 0.65 12.18
CA GLU A 127 -7.85 1.16 12.01
C GLU A 127 -6.98 0.18 11.19
N GLN A 128 -7.14 -1.14 11.43
CA GLN A 128 -6.45 -2.14 10.62
C GLN A 128 -7.00 -2.20 9.20
N LEU A 129 -8.33 -2.09 9.05
CA LEU A 129 -8.99 -2.06 7.75
C LEU A 129 -8.62 -0.81 6.94
N GLY A 130 -8.55 0.37 7.58
CA GLY A 130 -8.10 1.60 6.95
C GLY A 130 -6.60 1.60 6.60
N ALA A 131 -5.80 0.77 7.26
CA ALA A 131 -4.38 0.63 6.98
C ALA A 131 -4.06 -0.38 5.87
N ALA A 132 -4.97 -1.32 5.57
CA ALA A 132 -4.71 -2.48 4.75
C ALA A 132 -4.65 -2.20 3.22
N PRO A 133 -5.58 -1.43 2.60
CA PRO A 133 -5.93 -1.59 1.20
C PRO A 133 -4.76 -1.43 0.24
N LEU A 134 -4.08 -0.29 0.22
CA LEU A 134 -3.00 -0.02 -0.73
C LEU A 134 -1.86 -1.03 -0.57
N ALA A 135 -1.42 -1.29 0.66
CA ALA A 135 -0.31 -2.21 0.90
C ALA A 135 -0.67 -3.66 0.55
N ALA A 136 -1.86 -4.12 0.94
CA ALA A 136 -2.31 -5.48 0.67
C ALA A 136 -2.61 -5.71 -0.82
N LEU A 137 -3.24 -4.75 -1.51
CA LEU A 137 -3.44 -4.81 -2.96
C LEU A 137 -2.11 -4.80 -3.70
N THR A 138 -1.16 -3.96 -3.30
CA THR A 138 0.18 -3.93 -3.89
C THR A 138 0.86 -5.30 -3.76
N ALA A 139 0.87 -5.88 -2.57
CA ALA A 139 1.43 -7.21 -2.35
C ALA A 139 0.69 -8.27 -3.16
N TYR A 140 -0.64 -8.26 -3.15
CA TYR A 140 -1.45 -9.23 -3.89
C TYR A 140 -1.18 -9.18 -5.39
N GLN A 141 -1.22 -7.98 -5.99
CA GLN A 141 -1.00 -7.78 -7.42
C GLN A 141 0.46 -8.11 -7.80
N ALA A 142 1.43 -7.68 -7.00
CA ALA A 142 2.84 -7.98 -7.26
C ALA A 142 3.12 -9.48 -7.26
N LEU A 143 2.61 -10.21 -6.28
CA LEU A 143 2.93 -11.61 -6.07
C LEU A 143 2.12 -12.54 -6.97
N PHE A 144 0.80 -12.33 -7.05
CA PHE A 144 -0.08 -13.30 -7.68
C PHE A 144 -0.45 -12.96 -9.12
N GLU A 145 -0.51 -11.68 -9.50
CA GLU A 145 -0.83 -11.29 -10.86
C GLU A 145 0.42 -11.06 -11.72
N VAL A 146 1.39 -10.32 -11.19
CA VAL A 146 2.58 -9.95 -11.94
C VAL A 146 3.64 -11.03 -11.86
N ALA A 147 4.11 -11.37 -10.68
CA ALA A 147 5.14 -12.40 -10.50
C ALA A 147 4.60 -13.82 -10.67
N ARG A 148 3.29 -14.04 -10.48
CA ARG A 148 2.66 -15.37 -10.53
C ARG A 148 3.38 -16.38 -9.63
N LEU A 149 3.61 -15.96 -8.38
CA LEU A 149 4.32 -16.75 -7.36
C LEU A 149 3.63 -18.10 -7.18
N ALA A 150 4.39 -19.18 -7.30
CA ALA A 150 3.91 -20.55 -7.12
C ALA A 150 4.37 -21.15 -5.78
N ALA A 151 3.68 -22.20 -5.35
CA ALA A 151 4.05 -22.93 -4.14
C ALA A 151 5.45 -23.56 -4.30
N GLY A 152 6.28 -23.41 -3.27
CA GLY A 152 7.65 -23.93 -3.25
C GLY A 152 8.70 -23.00 -3.88
N GLU A 153 8.29 -21.87 -4.47
CA GLU A 153 9.22 -20.85 -4.92
C GLU A 153 9.77 -20.03 -3.76
N ARG A 154 10.97 -19.48 -3.94
CA ARG A 154 11.66 -18.61 -3.00
C ARG A 154 11.50 -17.17 -3.41
N ILE A 155 11.11 -16.35 -2.48
CA ILE A 155 10.95 -14.93 -2.71
C ILE A 155 11.84 -14.09 -1.81
N LEU A 156 12.53 -13.11 -2.38
CA LEU A 156 13.20 -12.05 -1.65
C LEU A 156 12.32 -10.79 -1.67
N ILE A 157 11.95 -10.33 -0.49
CA ILE A 157 11.17 -9.10 -0.31
C ILE A 157 12.05 -8.06 0.36
N HIS A 158 12.26 -6.96 -0.34
CA HIS A 158 12.83 -5.76 0.28
C HIS A 158 11.70 -5.02 1.00
N ALA A 159 11.43 -5.43 2.26
CA ALA A 159 10.35 -5.02 3.17
C ALA A 159 8.99 -5.75 3.00
N GLY A 160 8.74 -6.85 3.74
CA GLY A 160 7.41 -7.49 3.91
C GLY A 160 7.37 -9.01 3.70
N ALA A 161 6.29 -9.74 4.09
CA ALA A 161 6.20 -11.19 4.11
C ALA A 161 4.93 -11.77 3.46
N ALA A 162 5.01 -12.98 2.87
CA ALA A 162 3.88 -13.84 2.46
C ALA A 162 4.29 -15.30 2.20
N GLY A 163 3.60 -16.27 2.74
CA GLY A 163 3.45 -17.74 2.61
C GLY A 163 4.27 -18.63 1.64
N ALA A 164 5.36 -18.15 1.05
CA ALA A 164 6.39 -18.89 0.32
C ALA A 164 7.62 -19.03 1.23
N GLN A 165 8.70 -19.64 0.77
CA GLN A 165 9.97 -19.51 1.50
C GLN A 165 10.46 -18.06 1.32
N VAL A 166 10.21 -17.23 2.32
CA VAL A 166 10.40 -15.79 2.25
C VAL A 166 11.72 -15.39 2.89
N TYR A 167 12.54 -14.68 2.13
CA TYR A 167 13.68 -13.92 2.63
C TYR A 167 13.28 -12.43 2.66
N ALA A 168 13.57 -11.75 3.75
CA ALA A 168 13.25 -10.32 3.86
C ALA A 168 14.45 -9.52 4.34
N THR A 169 14.82 -8.47 3.60
CA THR A 169 15.85 -7.56 4.08
C THR A 169 15.25 -6.59 5.08
N ALA A 170 15.84 -6.52 6.27
CA ALA A 170 15.43 -5.61 7.33
C ALA A 170 16.64 -5.21 8.18
N SER A 171 16.52 -4.18 9.00
CA SER A 171 17.53 -3.87 10.01
C SER A 171 17.43 -4.83 11.21
N ALA A 172 18.54 -5.02 11.94
CA ALA A 172 18.61 -5.90 13.12
C ALA A 172 17.46 -5.72 14.11
N ARG A 173 17.02 -4.48 14.34
CA ARG A 173 15.90 -4.15 15.24
C ARG A 173 14.56 -4.78 14.83
N ASN A 174 14.40 -5.15 13.56
CA ASN A 174 13.17 -5.74 13.00
C ASN A 174 13.27 -7.26 12.85
N ARG A 175 14.40 -7.88 13.17
CA ARG A 175 14.64 -9.31 13.00
C ARG A 175 13.54 -10.18 13.63
N GLU A 176 13.30 -10.01 14.93
CA GLU A 176 12.28 -10.79 15.65
C GLU A 176 10.89 -10.66 15.03
N PHE A 177 10.55 -9.44 14.58
CA PHE A 177 9.28 -9.20 13.92
C PHE A 177 9.19 -9.92 12.57
N VAL A 178 10.21 -9.85 11.73
CA VAL A 178 10.27 -10.52 10.43
C VAL A 178 10.21 -12.05 10.61
N GLU A 179 10.98 -12.58 11.54
CA GLU A 179 11.01 -14.03 11.85
C GLU A 179 9.69 -14.52 12.45
N SER A 180 8.98 -13.69 13.22
CA SER A 180 7.65 -14.01 13.74
C SER A 180 6.58 -14.15 12.65
N LEU A 181 6.84 -13.60 11.46
CA LEU A 181 6.00 -13.75 10.26
C LEU A 181 6.38 -14.99 9.43
N GLY A 182 7.38 -15.76 9.86
CA GLY A 182 7.86 -16.97 9.17
C GLY A 182 8.87 -16.71 8.06
N ALA A 183 9.44 -15.51 7.97
CA ALA A 183 10.46 -15.16 6.98
C ALA A 183 11.88 -15.25 7.56
N VAL A 184 12.86 -15.53 6.70
CA VAL A 184 14.29 -15.44 7.04
C VAL A 184 14.71 -13.97 6.97
N CYS A 185 15.19 -13.41 8.07
CA CYS A 185 15.62 -12.02 8.12
C CYS A 185 17.09 -11.87 7.69
N ILE A 186 17.33 -11.11 6.63
CA ILE A 186 18.66 -10.69 6.18
C ILE A 186 18.88 -9.24 6.64
N ASP A 187 19.85 -9.05 7.52
CA ASP A 187 20.18 -7.73 8.05
C ASP A 187 21.06 -6.95 7.07
N TYR A 188 20.45 -6.05 6.31
CA TYR A 188 21.15 -5.20 5.33
C TYR A 188 22.09 -4.17 5.97
N THR A 189 22.04 -4.00 7.30
CA THR A 189 22.95 -3.06 8.01
C THR A 189 24.27 -3.70 8.42
N SER A 190 24.35 -5.03 8.43
CA SER A 190 25.51 -5.81 8.84
C SER A 190 26.34 -6.36 7.67
N GLY A 191 25.79 -6.37 6.45
CA GLY A 191 26.47 -6.93 5.29
C GLY A 191 25.64 -6.87 3.99
N ASP A 192 26.22 -7.39 2.93
CA ASP A 192 25.55 -7.50 1.63
C ASP A 192 24.56 -8.68 1.65
N PHE A 193 23.31 -8.41 1.30
CA PHE A 193 22.27 -9.46 1.25
C PHE A 193 22.59 -10.54 0.20
N ARG A 194 23.39 -10.22 -0.82
CA ARG A 194 23.84 -11.17 -1.86
C ARG A 194 24.78 -12.23 -1.28
N GLU A 195 25.71 -11.81 -0.41
CA GLU A 195 26.61 -12.73 0.28
C GLU A 195 25.83 -13.65 1.23
N ALA A 196 24.89 -13.11 1.99
CA ALA A 196 24.04 -13.87 2.90
C ALA A 196 23.19 -14.94 2.19
N LEU A 197 22.74 -14.67 0.96
CA LEU A 197 21.98 -15.65 0.13
C LEU A 197 22.93 -16.65 -0.57
N ALA A 198 24.13 -16.24 -0.96
CA ALA A 198 25.11 -17.12 -1.59
C ALA A 198 25.63 -18.20 -0.64
N ASP A 199 25.78 -17.90 0.65
CA ASP A 199 26.22 -18.84 1.67
C ASP A 199 25.23 -20.01 1.85
N ASP A 200 23.94 -19.77 1.62
CA ASP A 200 22.91 -20.83 1.62
C ASP A 200 22.91 -21.66 0.32
N GLY A 201 23.68 -21.27 -0.70
CA GLY A 201 23.77 -21.96 -1.99
C GLY A 201 22.47 -21.91 -2.81
N GLU A 202 21.58 -20.98 -2.51
CA GLU A 202 20.22 -20.95 -3.01
C GLU A 202 19.96 -19.73 -3.91
N HIS A 203 19.21 -19.94 -4.98
CA HIS A 203 18.74 -18.87 -5.87
C HIS A 203 17.33 -18.44 -5.50
N ILE A 204 17.03 -17.19 -5.77
CA ILE A 204 15.72 -16.58 -5.58
C ILE A 204 14.90 -16.65 -6.86
N ASP A 205 13.68 -17.11 -6.79
CA ASP A 205 12.79 -17.22 -7.96
C ASP A 205 12.06 -15.91 -8.22
N VAL A 206 11.71 -15.16 -7.17
CA VAL A 206 11.00 -13.90 -7.27
C VAL A 206 11.63 -12.84 -6.36
N VAL A 207 11.83 -11.63 -6.88
CA VAL A 207 12.20 -10.46 -6.07
C VAL A 207 11.08 -9.44 -6.12
N LEU A 208 10.65 -8.96 -4.95
CA LEU A 208 9.80 -7.79 -4.80
C LEU A 208 10.64 -6.62 -4.26
N ASN A 209 10.92 -5.66 -5.13
CA ASN A 209 11.73 -4.50 -4.79
C ASN A 209 10.87 -3.25 -4.50
N SER A 210 10.96 -2.73 -3.27
CA SER A 210 10.30 -1.49 -2.85
C SER A 210 11.30 -0.39 -2.41
N THR A 211 12.61 -0.62 -2.56
CA THR A 211 13.64 0.23 -1.94
C THR A 211 14.38 1.15 -2.90
N GLY A 212 14.44 0.84 -4.19
CA GLY A 212 15.04 1.71 -5.21
C GLY A 212 15.85 0.98 -6.28
N ALA A 213 16.42 1.75 -7.22
CA ALA A 213 17.07 1.24 -8.41
C ALA A 213 18.35 0.44 -8.10
N GLN A 214 19.18 0.87 -7.14
CA GLN A 214 20.40 0.16 -6.81
C GLN A 214 20.10 -1.23 -6.24
N THR A 215 19.18 -1.34 -5.28
CA THR A 215 18.77 -2.63 -4.72
C THR A 215 18.13 -3.54 -5.76
N PHE A 216 17.41 -2.96 -6.75
CA PHE A 216 16.91 -3.70 -7.90
C PHE A 216 18.07 -4.34 -8.69
N LEU A 217 19.10 -3.55 -9.04
CA LEU A 217 20.24 -4.03 -9.82
C LEU A 217 21.03 -5.11 -9.06
N ASP A 218 21.28 -4.89 -7.78
CA ASP A 218 21.96 -5.85 -6.90
C ASP A 218 21.18 -7.17 -6.78
N SER A 219 19.84 -7.10 -6.82
CA SER A 219 18.98 -8.29 -6.73
C SER A 219 19.06 -9.19 -7.98
N LEU A 220 19.52 -8.68 -9.12
CA LEU A 220 19.69 -9.49 -10.32
C LEU A 220 20.78 -10.56 -10.15
N ASP A 221 21.70 -10.38 -9.20
CA ASP A 221 22.80 -11.32 -8.94
C ASP A 221 22.35 -12.56 -8.16
N VAL A 222 21.21 -12.48 -7.46
CA VAL A 222 20.67 -13.57 -6.65
C VAL A 222 19.50 -14.30 -7.31
N LEU A 223 19.00 -13.79 -8.44
CA LEU A 223 17.90 -14.43 -9.17
C LEU A 223 18.31 -15.76 -9.78
N THR A 224 17.36 -16.69 -9.87
CA THR A 224 17.53 -17.97 -10.55
C THR A 224 17.99 -17.72 -11.99
N PRO A 225 19.16 -18.26 -12.40
CA PRO A 225 19.74 -18.02 -13.71
C PRO A 225 18.84 -18.50 -14.86
N THR A 226 19.01 -17.88 -16.04
CA THR A 226 18.22 -18.13 -17.24
C THR A 226 18.64 -19.38 -18.01
N ASP A 227 19.79 -19.97 -17.69
CA ASP A 227 20.39 -21.13 -18.36
C ASP A 227 19.94 -22.49 -17.80
N ARG A 228 19.06 -22.48 -16.79
CA ARG A 228 18.51 -23.72 -16.22
C ARG A 228 17.45 -24.33 -17.17
N ILE A 229 17.69 -25.56 -17.63
CA ILE A 229 16.86 -26.25 -18.62
C ILE A 229 15.44 -26.58 -18.10
N PHE A 230 15.25 -26.72 -16.79
CA PHE A 230 14.00 -27.19 -16.18
C PHE A 230 13.39 -26.23 -15.14
N ALA A 231 13.93 -25.02 -14.97
CA ALA A 231 13.39 -24.01 -14.06
C ALA A 231 13.12 -22.70 -14.82
N PRO A 232 12.02 -22.02 -14.56
CA PRO A 232 11.81 -20.69 -15.11
C PRO A 232 12.91 -19.74 -14.62
N ALA A 233 13.29 -18.79 -15.45
CA ALA A 233 14.19 -17.71 -15.04
C ALA A 233 13.58 -16.90 -13.92
N GLY A 234 14.42 -16.34 -13.05
CA GLY A 234 13.98 -15.47 -11.97
C GLY A 234 13.20 -14.26 -12.47
N ARG A 235 12.31 -13.76 -11.63
CA ARG A 235 11.41 -12.63 -11.92
C ARG A 235 11.60 -11.53 -10.89
N ILE A 236 11.56 -10.27 -11.32
CA ILE A 236 11.65 -9.14 -10.41
C ILE A 236 10.50 -8.16 -10.66
N VAL A 237 9.81 -7.78 -9.59
CA VAL A 237 8.78 -6.75 -9.60
C VAL A 237 9.29 -5.56 -8.80
N THR A 238 9.26 -4.36 -9.39
CA THR A 238 9.61 -3.13 -8.69
C THR A 238 8.40 -2.23 -8.49
N LEU A 239 8.35 -1.57 -7.34
CA LEU A 239 7.30 -0.61 -6.96
C LEU A 239 7.76 0.85 -7.09
N THR A 240 9.06 1.08 -7.32
CA THR A 240 9.65 2.42 -7.22
C THR A 240 9.78 3.14 -8.56
N SER A 241 10.42 2.52 -9.56
CA SER A 241 10.68 3.14 -10.86
C SER A 241 10.81 2.08 -11.95
N PRO A 242 10.42 2.38 -13.20
CA PRO A 242 10.70 1.53 -14.35
C PRO A 242 12.14 1.62 -14.87
N ASP A 243 12.93 2.60 -14.42
CA ASP A 243 14.26 2.89 -15.00
C ASP A 243 15.21 1.67 -15.07
N PRO A 244 15.30 0.77 -14.06
CA PRO A 244 16.24 -0.35 -14.10
C PRO A 244 15.72 -1.58 -14.85
N LEU A 245 14.53 -1.58 -15.44
CA LEU A 245 13.92 -2.76 -16.05
C LEU A 245 14.73 -3.30 -17.24
N GLU A 246 15.35 -2.42 -18.04
CA GLU A 246 16.11 -2.83 -19.22
C GLU A 246 17.33 -3.65 -18.82
N ALA A 247 18.05 -3.28 -17.78
CA ALA A 247 19.18 -4.04 -17.26
C ALA A 247 18.81 -5.48 -16.87
N ALA A 248 17.61 -5.71 -16.35
CA ALA A 248 17.13 -7.05 -16.05
C ALA A 248 16.83 -7.85 -17.33
N ARG A 249 16.20 -7.21 -18.32
CA ARG A 249 15.87 -7.84 -19.63
C ARG A 249 17.12 -8.22 -20.41
N GLU A 250 18.14 -7.37 -20.43
CA GLU A 250 19.43 -7.66 -21.06
C GLU A 250 20.10 -8.90 -20.44
N ARG A 251 19.85 -9.17 -19.16
CA ARG A 251 20.31 -10.39 -18.47
C ARG A 251 19.34 -11.58 -18.61
N GLY A 252 18.25 -11.42 -19.38
CA GLY A 252 17.28 -12.48 -19.67
C GLY A 252 16.21 -12.69 -18.59
N PHE A 253 16.13 -11.81 -17.57
CA PHE A 253 15.13 -11.91 -16.52
C PHE A 253 13.80 -11.26 -16.91
N THR A 254 12.70 -11.76 -16.35
CA THR A 254 11.41 -11.07 -16.43
C THR A 254 11.37 -9.96 -15.38
N ALA A 255 11.21 -8.72 -15.84
CA ALA A 255 11.16 -7.55 -14.97
C ALA A 255 9.94 -6.69 -15.26
N GLN A 256 9.22 -6.30 -14.24
CA GLN A 256 8.02 -5.46 -14.36
C GLN A 256 7.99 -4.39 -13.28
N TRP A 257 7.49 -3.22 -13.65
CA TRP A 257 7.12 -2.16 -12.72
C TRP A 257 5.62 -2.26 -12.46
N LEU A 258 5.24 -2.27 -11.18
CA LEU A 258 3.85 -2.32 -10.77
C LEU A 258 3.40 -0.96 -10.24
N THR A 259 2.34 -0.44 -10.83
CA THR A 259 1.48 0.57 -10.22
C THR A 259 0.21 -0.13 -9.77
N VAL A 260 -0.03 -0.16 -8.47
CA VAL A 260 -1.22 -0.78 -7.89
C VAL A 260 -2.49 -0.10 -8.38
N HIS A 261 -3.58 -0.85 -8.49
CA HIS A 261 -4.90 -0.30 -8.85
C HIS A 261 -5.97 -0.79 -7.86
N PRO A 262 -7.05 0.00 -7.66
CA PRO A 262 -8.19 -0.42 -6.87
C PRO A 262 -8.87 -1.65 -7.48
N ASP A 263 -9.17 -2.66 -6.65
CA ASP A 263 -9.89 -3.86 -7.07
C ASP A 263 -10.73 -4.42 -5.91
N ALA A 264 -12.05 -4.31 -6.02
CA ALA A 264 -12.99 -4.78 -4.98
C ALA A 264 -12.99 -6.31 -4.83
N GLY A 265 -12.75 -7.05 -5.92
CA GLY A 265 -12.68 -8.51 -5.88
C GLY A 265 -11.47 -9.01 -5.10
N GLN A 266 -10.31 -8.36 -5.30
CA GLN A 266 -9.09 -8.64 -4.52
C GLN A 266 -9.26 -8.20 -3.07
N LEU A 267 -9.87 -7.03 -2.82
CA LEU A 267 -10.19 -6.57 -1.46
C LEU A 267 -11.10 -7.53 -0.72
N THR A 268 -12.07 -8.15 -1.41
CA THR A 268 -12.93 -9.19 -0.81
C THR A 268 -12.10 -10.41 -0.36
N LYS A 269 -11.10 -10.84 -1.14
CA LYS A 269 -10.18 -11.91 -0.72
C LYS A 269 -9.30 -11.47 0.46
N ILE A 270 -8.81 -10.23 0.42
CA ILE A 270 -8.03 -9.63 1.51
C ILE A 270 -8.88 -9.56 2.79
N ALA A 271 -10.17 -9.18 2.68
CA ALA A 271 -11.10 -9.19 3.80
C ALA A 271 -11.21 -10.58 4.45
N HIS A 272 -11.30 -11.62 3.64
CA HIS A 272 -11.34 -13.00 4.12
C HIS A 272 -10.04 -13.40 4.86
N TYR A 273 -8.87 -13.08 4.30
CA TYR A 273 -7.59 -13.34 4.98
C TYR A 273 -7.44 -12.56 6.29
N LEU A 274 -7.94 -11.33 6.34
CA LEU A 274 -7.97 -10.55 7.59
C LEU A 274 -8.92 -11.16 8.61
N GLN A 275 -10.11 -11.59 8.17
CA GLN A 275 -11.12 -12.23 9.01
C GLN A 275 -10.62 -13.52 9.66
N GLU A 276 -9.90 -14.34 8.90
CA GLU A 276 -9.30 -15.60 9.35
C GLU A 276 -8.00 -15.40 10.17
N GLY A 277 -7.43 -14.19 10.17
CA GLY A 277 -6.17 -13.86 10.82
C GLY A 277 -4.92 -14.43 10.11
N THR A 278 -5.08 -14.95 8.87
CA THR A 278 -3.97 -15.38 8.02
C THR A 278 -3.21 -14.19 7.43
N LEU A 279 -3.87 -13.06 7.23
CA LEU A 279 -3.26 -11.76 6.99
C LEU A 279 -3.41 -10.89 8.24
N ARG A 280 -2.34 -10.23 8.65
CA ARG A 280 -2.34 -9.31 9.79
C ARG A 280 -1.76 -7.97 9.38
N VAL A 281 -2.47 -6.90 9.73
CA VAL A 281 -1.98 -5.53 9.56
C VAL A 281 -1.37 -5.07 10.87
N HIS A 282 -0.07 -4.84 10.86
CA HIS A 282 0.61 -4.27 12.02
C HIS A 282 0.47 -2.75 11.98
N LEU A 283 -0.22 -2.19 12.98
CA LEU A 283 -0.32 -0.75 13.18
C LEU A 283 0.85 -0.30 14.05
N ASP A 284 1.60 0.66 13.56
CA ASP A 284 2.70 1.26 14.31
C ASP A 284 2.19 2.47 15.10
N ARG A 285 1.40 3.35 14.46
CA ARG A 285 0.85 4.52 15.12
C ARG A 285 -0.50 4.97 14.54
N VAL A 286 -1.34 5.48 15.43
CA VAL A 286 -2.62 6.13 15.10
C VAL A 286 -2.50 7.61 15.46
N PHE A 287 -2.88 8.49 14.54
CA PHE A 287 -2.91 9.95 14.76
C PHE A 287 -4.34 10.48 14.58
N PRO A 288 -4.75 11.50 15.33
CA PRO A 288 -5.94 12.27 15.00
C PRO A 288 -5.82 12.87 13.58
N LEU A 289 -6.94 13.02 12.87
CA LEU A 289 -6.98 13.64 11.55
C LEU A 289 -6.29 15.03 11.53
N ALA A 290 -6.48 15.81 12.58
CA ALA A 290 -5.86 17.13 12.74
C ALA A 290 -4.32 17.09 12.81
N GLU A 291 -3.74 15.93 13.10
CA GLU A 291 -2.29 15.72 13.20
C GLU A 291 -1.69 15.08 11.94
N ALA A 292 -2.35 15.22 10.78
CA ALA A 292 -1.87 14.65 9.52
C ALA A 292 -0.44 15.10 9.15
N ALA A 293 -0.06 16.34 9.46
CA ALA A 293 1.31 16.83 9.28
C ALA A 293 2.31 16.00 10.08
N ALA A 294 2.05 15.75 11.36
CA ALA A 294 2.90 14.93 12.21
C ALA A 294 2.95 13.46 11.76
N ALA A 295 1.84 12.92 11.25
CA ALA A 295 1.82 11.58 10.67
C ALA A 295 2.71 11.47 9.42
N HIS A 296 2.72 12.49 8.55
CA HIS A 296 3.59 12.56 7.40
C HIS A 296 5.07 12.69 7.80
N GLU A 297 5.40 13.55 8.75
CA GLU A 297 6.77 13.65 9.31
C GLU A 297 7.25 12.31 9.87
N TYR A 298 6.37 11.61 10.58
CA TYR A 298 6.69 10.31 11.17
C TYR A 298 7.04 9.26 10.11
N ILE A 299 6.27 9.18 9.02
CA ILE A 299 6.55 8.25 7.92
C ILE A 299 7.85 8.62 7.18
N GLU A 300 8.12 9.90 6.99
CA GLU A 300 9.32 10.38 6.29
C GLU A 300 10.62 10.06 7.04
N GLN A 301 10.56 9.88 8.35
CA GLN A 301 11.70 9.40 9.15
C GLN A 301 12.10 7.95 8.84
N ARG A 302 11.26 7.19 8.12
CA ARG A 302 11.46 5.79 7.74
C ARG A 302 11.72 4.87 8.95
N HIS A 303 11.15 5.21 10.10
CA HIS A 303 11.28 4.44 11.34
C HIS A 303 10.02 3.65 11.68
N ALA A 304 8.94 3.86 10.98
CA ALA A 304 7.68 3.18 11.20
C ALA A 304 7.84 1.66 11.02
N ARG A 305 7.39 0.90 12.02
CA ARG A 305 7.31 -0.56 11.96
C ARG A 305 5.85 -0.95 11.69
N GLY A 306 5.43 -0.88 10.44
CA GLY A 306 4.05 -1.16 10.05
C GLY A 306 3.34 0.07 9.49
N LYS A 307 2.04 0.11 9.67
CA LYS A 307 1.17 1.12 9.06
C LYS A 307 0.85 2.26 10.04
N VAL A 308 0.66 3.43 9.46
CA VAL A 308 0.19 4.63 10.17
C VAL A 308 -1.20 4.97 9.64
N VAL A 309 -2.10 5.37 10.52
CA VAL A 309 -3.48 5.77 10.18
C VAL A 309 -3.86 7.09 10.82
N LEU A 310 -4.73 7.81 10.14
CA LEU A 310 -5.45 8.97 10.65
C LEU A 310 -6.85 8.55 11.08
N VAL A 311 -7.31 9.02 12.23
CA VAL A 311 -8.68 8.84 12.71
C VAL A 311 -9.34 10.21 12.85
N PRO A 312 -10.51 10.43 12.23
CA PRO A 312 -11.26 11.68 12.30
C PRO A 312 -11.85 12.00 13.68
#